data_d40a1755c180bc2dabd8e0ddcad4ba39
#
_entry.id   d40a1755c180bc2dabd8e0ddcad4ba39
#
_cell.length_a   1.000
_cell.length_b   1.000
_cell.length_c   1.000
_cell.angle_alpha   90.00
_cell.angle_beta   90.00
_cell.angle_gamma   90.00
#
_symmetry.space_group_name_H-M   'P 1'
#
loop_
_entity.id
_entity.type
_entity.pdbx_description
1 polymer ?
#
loop_
_entity_poly.entity_id
_entity_poly.type
_entity_poly.pdbx_seq_one_letter_code
_entity_poly.pdbx_strand_id
1 'polypeptide(L)'
;MKYIIFDFDGTIGDSQSLIVKTLQDTMRARKLEVKSDEACAKTIGLRLDEAFVSLFGMSAEEGLECAATYREIFLDNKKTMIVKPFPHVIETLRALHRQGYVLGMASSRNHCSLDGYVHQMQLEDIFSSIVAGDDVEHAKPAPDMVFKALKEMKGTADETLVVGDMTFDVDMAHHAGCKACAVTYGNGTRQQLASAEWIIDDFAELLEIVKE
;
A
#
# COMPACT_ATOMS: atom_id res chain seq x y z
N MET A 1 16.95 13.39 3.51
CA MET A 1 15.86 13.03 2.57
C MET A 1 14.92 14.20 2.39
N LYS A 2 14.23 14.29 1.25
CA LYS A 2 13.31 15.42 0.96
C LYS A 2 11.92 14.93 0.54
N TYR A 3 11.86 13.77 -0.08
CA TYR A 3 10.64 13.15 -0.58
C TYR A 3 10.36 11.87 0.18
N ILE A 4 9.09 11.62 0.49
CA ILE A 4 8.68 10.38 1.18
C ILE A 4 7.43 9.85 0.48
N ILE A 5 7.49 8.60 0.01
CA ILE A 5 6.39 7.93 -0.67
C ILE A 5 5.90 6.80 0.25
N PHE A 6 4.62 6.79 0.55
CA PHE A 6 3.99 5.81 1.45
C PHE A 6 3.11 4.82 0.70
N ASP A 7 3.16 3.55 1.08
CA ASP A 7 2.05 2.65 0.81
C ASP A 7 0.84 2.99 1.69
N PHE A 8 -0.33 2.43 1.34
CA PHE A 8 -1.56 2.64 2.10
C PHE A 8 -1.94 1.44 2.97
N ASP A 9 -2.11 0.25 2.36
CA ASP A 9 -2.64 -0.95 3.04
C ASP A 9 -1.58 -1.61 3.92
N GLY A 10 -1.79 -1.63 5.24
CA GLY A 10 -0.78 -2.16 6.19
C GLY A 10 0.28 -1.13 6.61
N THR A 11 0.29 0.06 5.98
CA THR A 11 1.24 1.14 6.28
C THR A 11 0.54 2.35 6.88
N ILE A 12 -0.39 2.97 6.17
CA ILE A 12 -1.23 4.08 6.66
C ILE A 12 -2.52 3.55 7.26
N GLY A 13 -3.21 2.66 6.54
CA GLY A 13 -4.53 2.15 6.88
C GLY A 13 -4.50 0.70 7.37
N ASP A 14 -5.11 0.45 8.52
CA ASP A 14 -5.38 -0.90 9.04
C ASP A 14 -6.57 -1.52 8.28
N SER A 15 -6.27 -2.07 7.12
CA SER A 15 -7.25 -2.58 6.16
C SER A 15 -7.24 -4.11 6.02
N GLN A 16 -6.31 -4.82 6.67
CA GLN A 16 -6.12 -6.26 6.52
C GLN A 16 -7.42 -7.05 6.69
N SER A 17 -8.14 -6.83 7.79
CA SER A 17 -9.38 -7.56 8.09
C SER A 17 -10.46 -7.37 7.02
N LEU A 18 -10.61 -6.15 6.49
CA LEU A 18 -11.56 -5.86 5.41
C LEU A 18 -11.15 -6.54 4.10
N ILE A 19 -9.87 -6.48 3.75
CA ILE A 19 -9.35 -7.08 2.51
C ILE A 19 -9.49 -8.61 2.58
N VAL A 20 -9.01 -9.24 3.64
CA VAL A 20 -9.08 -10.70 3.84
C VAL A 20 -10.53 -11.19 3.79
N LYS A 21 -11.43 -10.55 4.54
CA LYS A 21 -12.86 -10.89 4.49
C LYS A 21 -13.42 -10.78 3.07
N THR A 22 -13.10 -9.72 2.35
CA THR A 22 -13.64 -9.50 1.01
C THR A 22 -13.07 -10.51 0.00
N LEU A 23 -11.79 -10.87 0.10
CA LEU A 23 -11.19 -11.95 -0.69
C LEU A 23 -11.94 -13.27 -0.46
N GLN A 24 -12.17 -13.65 0.80
CA GLN A 24 -12.86 -14.88 1.15
C GLN A 24 -14.34 -14.87 0.73
N ASP A 25 -15.03 -13.75 0.85
CA ASP A 25 -16.42 -13.60 0.37
C ASP A 25 -16.47 -13.70 -1.17
N THR A 26 -15.48 -13.16 -1.86
CA THR A 26 -15.33 -13.32 -3.32
C THR A 26 -15.10 -14.80 -3.69
N MET A 27 -14.24 -15.50 -2.96
CA MET A 27 -14.01 -16.93 -3.17
C MET A 27 -15.30 -17.73 -3.03
N ARG A 28 -16.11 -17.44 -2.00
CA ARG A 28 -17.43 -18.09 -1.80
C ARG A 28 -18.38 -17.78 -2.95
N ALA A 29 -18.48 -16.51 -3.37
CA ALA A 29 -19.35 -16.09 -4.46
C ALA A 29 -18.97 -16.74 -5.81
N ARG A 30 -17.67 -16.92 -6.05
CA ARG A 30 -17.12 -17.55 -7.25
C ARG A 30 -16.99 -19.08 -7.14
N LYS A 31 -17.44 -19.68 -6.02
CA LYS A 31 -17.35 -21.12 -5.72
C LYS A 31 -15.90 -21.66 -5.77
N LEU A 32 -14.94 -20.82 -5.39
CA LEU A 32 -13.54 -21.19 -5.22
C LEU A 32 -13.30 -21.76 -3.81
N GLU A 33 -12.21 -22.49 -3.62
CA GLU A 33 -11.73 -22.89 -2.30
C GLU A 33 -11.41 -21.66 -1.45
N VAL A 34 -11.99 -21.57 -0.25
CA VAL A 34 -11.71 -20.44 0.65
C VAL A 34 -10.32 -20.62 1.26
N LYS A 35 -9.40 -19.72 0.95
CA LYS A 35 -8.03 -19.71 1.50
C LYS A 35 -8.02 -19.14 2.92
N SER A 36 -6.98 -19.50 3.69
CA SER A 36 -6.79 -19.01 5.05
C SER A 36 -6.53 -17.50 5.08
N ASP A 37 -6.75 -16.88 6.25
CA ASP A 37 -6.47 -15.46 6.48
C ASP A 37 -5.00 -15.14 6.17
N GLU A 38 -4.08 -16.02 6.61
CA GLU A 38 -2.64 -15.85 6.35
C GLU A 38 -2.32 -15.91 4.86
N ALA A 39 -2.93 -16.82 4.10
CA ALA A 39 -2.71 -16.89 2.65
C ALA A 39 -3.22 -15.64 1.95
N CYS A 40 -4.40 -15.13 2.33
CA CYS A 40 -4.96 -13.89 1.81
C CYS A 40 -4.09 -12.68 2.18
N ALA A 41 -3.65 -12.57 3.43
CA ALA A 41 -2.82 -11.46 3.90
C ALA A 41 -1.50 -11.32 3.12
N LYS A 42 -0.88 -12.44 2.74
CA LYS A 42 0.35 -12.46 1.92
C LYS A 42 0.20 -11.86 0.52
N THR A 43 -1.01 -11.66 0.04
CA THR A 43 -1.28 -11.06 -1.28
C THR A 43 -1.62 -9.57 -1.18
N ILE A 44 -1.74 -9.02 0.02
CA ILE A 44 -1.96 -7.57 0.22
C ILE A 44 -0.74 -6.83 -0.30
N GLY A 45 -0.97 -5.79 -1.09
CA GLY A 45 0.10 -5.04 -1.78
C GLY A 45 0.24 -5.40 -3.26
N LEU A 46 -0.24 -6.57 -3.71
CA LEU A 46 -0.36 -6.90 -5.13
C LEU A 46 -1.59 -6.20 -5.76
N ARG A 47 -1.60 -6.09 -7.08
CA ARG A 47 -2.84 -5.77 -7.81
C ARG A 47 -3.87 -6.86 -7.53
N LEU A 48 -5.12 -6.46 -7.48
CA LEU A 48 -6.21 -7.35 -7.07
C LEU A 48 -6.37 -8.59 -7.97
N ASP A 49 -6.22 -8.42 -9.29
CA ASP A 49 -6.21 -9.54 -10.26
C ASP A 49 -5.02 -10.47 -10.03
N GLU A 50 -3.84 -9.89 -9.81
CA GLU A 50 -2.60 -10.65 -9.51
C GLU A 50 -2.69 -11.40 -8.18
N ALA A 51 -3.39 -10.85 -7.18
CA ALA A 51 -3.65 -11.53 -5.91
C ALA A 51 -4.43 -12.83 -6.12
N PHE A 52 -5.48 -12.83 -6.95
CA PHE A 52 -6.23 -14.04 -7.28
C PHE A 52 -5.41 -15.02 -8.11
N VAL A 53 -4.65 -14.54 -9.09
CA VAL A 53 -3.71 -15.39 -9.85
C VAL A 53 -2.70 -16.05 -8.91
N SER A 54 -2.14 -15.32 -7.96
CA SER A 54 -1.19 -15.84 -6.97
C SER A 54 -1.81 -16.90 -6.05
N LEU A 55 -3.06 -16.69 -5.60
CA LEU A 55 -3.75 -17.61 -4.67
C LEU A 55 -4.17 -18.93 -5.31
N PHE A 56 -4.43 -18.96 -6.62
CA PHE A 56 -5.08 -20.10 -7.28
C PHE A 56 -4.31 -20.64 -8.49
N GLY A 57 -3.29 -19.93 -8.99
CA GLY A 57 -2.62 -20.30 -10.24
C GLY A 57 -3.54 -20.22 -11.48
N MET A 58 -4.57 -19.38 -11.41
CA MET A 58 -5.53 -19.17 -12.49
C MET A 58 -4.96 -18.23 -13.58
N SER A 59 -5.65 -18.14 -14.72
CA SER A 59 -5.27 -17.21 -15.78
C SER A 59 -5.49 -15.74 -15.37
N ALA A 60 -4.83 -14.81 -16.06
CA ALA A 60 -5.03 -13.37 -15.84
C ALA A 60 -6.50 -12.95 -16.08
N GLU A 61 -7.18 -13.55 -17.06
CA GLU A 61 -8.58 -13.28 -17.36
C GLU A 61 -9.50 -13.69 -16.20
N GLU A 62 -9.31 -14.89 -15.63
CA GLU A 62 -10.04 -15.34 -14.45
C GLU A 62 -9.74 -14.46 -13.22
N GLY A 63 -8.49 -14.00 -13.06
CA GLY A 63 -8.09 -13.04 -12.03
C GLY A 63 -8.85 -11.72 -12.15
N LEU A 64 -9.00 -11.19 -13.36
CA LEU A 64 -9.78 -9.97 -13.63
C LEU A 64 -11.27 -10.14 -13.32
N GLU A 65 -11.86 -11.30 -13.63
CA GLU A 65 -13.24 -11.61 -13.26
C GLU A 65 -13.44 -11.68 -11.73
N CYS A 66 -12.50 -12.31 -11.02
CA CYS A 66 -12.51 -12.34 -9.57
C CYS A 66 -12.37 -10.92 -8.99
N ALA A 67 -11.49 -10.10 -9.56
CA ALA A 67 -11.31 -8.72 -9.16
C ALA A 67 -12.57 -7.87 -9.36
N ALA A 68 -13.33 -8.10 -10.43
CA ALA A 68 -14.62 -7.45 -10.64
C ALA A 68 -15.62 -7.81 -9.52
N THR A 69 -15.78 -9.11 -9.24
CA THR A 69 -16.66 -9.60 -8.15
C THR A 69 -16.22 -9.05 -6.78
N TYR A 70 -14.90 -8.99 -6.52
CA TYR A 70 -14.35 -8.41 -5.29
C TYR A 70 -14.77 -6.95 -5.11
N ARG A 71 -14.69 -6.14 -6.17
CA ARG A 71 -15.03 -4.71 -6.09
C ARG A 71 -16.49 -4.49 -5.68
N GLU A 72 -17.40 -5.31 -6.18
CA GLU A 72 -18.82 -5.26 -5.81
C GLU A 72 -19.01 -5.61 -4.31
N ILE A 73 -18.43 -6.73 -3.85
CA ILE A 73 -18.52 -7.18 -2.46
C ILE A 73 -17.82 -6.19 -1.51
N PHE A 74 -16.71 -5.61 -1.93
CA PHE A 74 -15.98 -4.61 -1.15
C PHE A 74 -16.84 -3.37 -0.83
N LEU A 75 -17.67 -2.92 -1.78
CA LEU A 75 -18.58 -1.79 -1.56
C LEU A 75 -19.58 -2.06 -0.43
N ASP A 76 -19.99 -3.32 -0.24
CA ASP A 76 -20.89 -3.70 0.86
C ASP A 76 -20.11 -3.89 2.17
N ASN A 77 -19.00 -4.60 2.16
CA ASN A 77 -18.20 -4.87 3.36
C ASN A 77 -17.68 -3.58 4.02
N LYS A 78 -17.22 -2.59 3.22
CA LYS A 78 -16.73 -1.31 3.75
C LYS A 78 -17.79 -0.46 4.47
N LYS A 79 -19.08 -0.76 4.31
CA LYS A 79 -20.14 -0.06 5.04
C LYS A 79 -20.15 -0.40 6.54
N THR A 80 -19.64 -1.58 6.88
CA THR A 80 -19.61 -2.08 8.27
C THR A 80 -18.20 -2.23 8.84
N MET A 81 -17.19 -2.31 7.99
CA MET A 81 -15.78 -2.46 8.36
C MET A 81 -15.01 -1.20 7.99
N ILE A 82 -14.82 -0.33 8.97
CA ILE A 82 -14.15 0.96 8.76
C ILE A 82 -12.64 0.77 8.88
N VAL A 83 -11.91 1.13 7.82
CA VAL A 83 -10.45 1.22 7.85
C VAL A 83 -10.04 2.45 8.67
N LYS A 84 -9.26 2.24 9.72
CA LYS A 84 -8.68 3.29 10.54
C LYS A 84 -7.21 3.47 10.21
N PRO A 85 -6.64 4.66 10.42
CA PRO A 85 -5.19 4.81 10.38
C PRO A 85 -4.57 4.01 11.52
N PHE A 86 -3.35 3.50 11.30
CA PHE A 86 -2.55 2.94 12.40
C PHE A 86 -2.19 4.02 13.43
N PRO A 87 -1.80 3.63 14.66
CA PRO A 87 -1.35 4.59 15.67
C PRO A 87 -0.25 5.50 15.15
N HIS A 88 -0.26 6.75 15.57
CA HIS A 88 0.73 7.80 15.26
C HIS A 88 0.87 8.18 13.77
N VAL A 89 0.11 7.58 12.86
CA VAL A 89 0.22 7.86 11.41
C VAL A 89 -0.20 9.30 11.09
N ILE A 90 -1.39 9.71 11.51
CA ILE A 90 -1.94 11.02 11.11
C ILE A 90 -1.09 12.17 11.64
N GLU A 91 -0.71 12.12 12.92
CA GLU A 91 0.13 13.14 13.53
C GLU A 91 1.53 13.20 12.93
N THR A 92 2.12 12.05 12.59
CA THR A 92 3.44 11.98 11.97
C THR A 92 3.42 12.51 10.53
N LEU A 93 2.45 12.12 9.70
CA LEU A 93 2.28 12.67 8.35
C LEU A 93 2.15 14.20 8.38
N ARG A 94 1.31 14.72 9.27
CA ARG A 94 1.17 16.17 9.45
C ARG A 94 2.43 16.84 9.97
N ALA A 95 3.22 16.18 10.82
CA ALA A 95 4.48 16.69 11.31
C ALA A 95 5.53 16.77 10.20
N LEU A 96 5.67 15.70 9.40
CA LEU A 96 6.55 15.65 8.23
C LEU A 96 6.20 16.75 7.22
N HIS A 97 4.90 16.89 6.90
CA HIS A 97 4.43 17.93 6.00
C HIS A 97 4.78 19.34 6.52
N ARG A 98 4.53 19.64 7.81
CA ARG A 98 4.89 20.93 8.43
C ARG A 98 6.40 21.18 8.45
N GLN A 99 7.23 20.15 8.50
CA GLN A 99 8.69 20.23 8.42
C GLN A 99 9.20 20.47 6.99
N GLY A 100 8.31 20.47 6.00
CA GLY A 100 8.64 20.78 4.60
C GLY A 100 9.01 19.56 3.76
N TYR A 101 8.83 18.33 4.25
CA TYR A 101 8.95 17.13 3.41
C TYR A 101 7.83 17.10 2.38
N VAL A 102 8.14 16.66 1.16
CA VAL A 102 7.17 16.47 0.09
C VAL A 102 6.68 15.03 0.15
N LEU A 103 5.40 14.84 0.43
CA LEU A 103 4.81 13.53 0.67
C LEU A 103 4.04 13.05 -0.56
N GLY A 104 4.22 11.77 -0.89
CA GLY A 104 3.48 11.06 -1.93
C GLY A 104 2.89 9.75 -1.41
N MET A 105 1.97 9.18 -2.17
CA MET A 105 1.40 7.86 -1.91
C MET A 105 1.52 6.98 -3.15
N ALA A 106 1.84 5.69 -2.96
CA ALA A 106 1.90 4.68 -4.02
C ALA A 106 1.22 3.41 -3.51
N SER A 107 0.03 3.09 -4.02
CA SER A 107 -0.78 1.97 -3.55
C SER A 107 -1.32 1.13 -4.70
N SER A 108 -1.39 -0.18 -4.53
CA SER A 108 -1.99 -1.11 -5.51
C SER A 108 -3.53 -1.03 -5.57
N ARG A 109 -4.16 -0.20 -4.73
CA ARG A 109 -5.59 0.12 -4.83
C ARG A 109 -5.89 0.87 -6.13
N ASN A 110 -7.17 0.82 -6.56
CA ASN A 110 -7.62 1.74 -7.60
C ASN A 110 -7.78 3.17 -7.05
N HIS A 111 -7.64 4.15 -7.92
CA HIS A 111 -7.62 5.58 -7.58
C HIS A 111 -8.87 6.01 -6.80
N CYS A 112 -10.05 5.65 -7.26
CA CYS A 112 -11.32 6.00 -6.60
C CYS A 112 -11.41 5.48 -5.15
N SER A 113 -10.89 4.26 -4.88
CA SER A 113 -10.86 3.71 -3.53
C SER A 113 -9.88 4.46 -2.64
N LEU A 114 -8.72 4.82 -3.20
CA LEU A 114 -7.65 5.51 -2.47
C LEU A 114 -8.07 6.92 -2.08
N ASP A 115 -8.63 7.68 -3.02
CA ASP A 115 -9.17 9.01 -2.77
C ASP A 115 -10.23 9.02 -1.66
N GLY A 116 -11.09 7.99 -1.64
CA GLY A 116 -12.08 7.83 -0.59
C GLY A 116 -11.48 7.72 0.81
N TYR A 117 -10.35 7.04 0.97
CA TYR A 117 -9.64 6.93 2.25
C TYR A 117 -8.86 8.19 2.60
N VAL A 118 -8.22 8.83 1.63
CA VAL A 118 -7.54 10.12 1.81
C VAL A 118 -8.55 11.16 2.34
N HIS A 119 -9.74 11.22 1.74
CA HIS A 119 -10.82 12.10 2.20
C HIS A 119 -11.34 11.70 3.60
N GLN A 120 -11.61 10.41 3.84
CA GLN A 120 -12.07 9.92 5.15
C GLN A 120 -11.10 10.27 6.27
N MET A 121 -9.79 10.25 6.01
CA MET A 121 -8.73 10.54 6.97
C MET A 121 -8.32 12.01 7.02
N GLN A 122 -8.93 12.86 6.18
CA GLN A 122 -8.62 14.30 6.06
C GLN A 122 -7.14 14.56 5.74
N LEU A 123 -6.65 13.87 4.70
CA LEU A 123 -5.25 13.92 4.26
C LEU A 123 -5.09 14.53 2.85
N GLU A 124 -6.12 15.19 2.31
CA GLU A 124 -6.12 15.74 0.95
C GLU A 124 -5.02 16.77 0.73
N ASP A 125 -4.74 17.57 1.76
CA ASP A 125 -3.72 18.63 1.71
C ASP A 125 -2.30 18.13 2.04
N ILE A 126 -2.15 16.86 2.38
CA ILE A 126 -0.88 16.28 2.85
C ILE A 126 -0.05 15.74 1.69
N PHE A 127 -0.69 15.11 0.70
CA PHE A 127 0.01 14.44 -0.38
C PHE A 127 0.11 15.30 -1.63
N SER A 128 1.34 15.49 -2.12
CA SER A 128 1.62 16.19 -3.39
C SER A 128 1.46 15.29 -4.61
N SER A 129 1.41 13.98 -4.40
CA SER A 129 1.18 12.96 -5.44
C SER A 129 0.47 11.76 -4.81
N ILE A 130 -0.53 11.23 -5.50
CA ILE A 130 -1.22 9.99 -5.13
C ILE A 130 -1.24 9.12 -6.38
N VAL A 131 -0.50 8.01 -6.35
CA VAL A 131 -0.40 7.06 -7.46
C VAL A 131 -1.08 5.75 -7.07
N ALA A 132 -2.07 5.38 -7.84
CA ALA A 132 -2.86 4.17 -7.66
C ALA A 132 -2.44 3.05 -8.62
N GLY A 133 -2.89 1.82 -8.37
CA GLY A 133 -2.56 0.66 -9.20
C GLY A 133 -3.08 0.73 -10.63
N ASP A 134 -4.13 1.52 -10.88
CA ASP A 134 -4.69 1.78 -12.20
C ASP A 134 -4.07 2.99 -12.93
N ASP A 135 -3.14 3.69 -12.29
CA ASP A 135 -2.39 4.81 -12.87
C ASP A 135 -1.12 4.39 -13.62
N VAL A 136 -0.72 3.12 -13.52
CA VAL A 136 0.53 2.60 -14.07
C VAL A 136 0.31 1.27 -14.82
N GLU A 137 1.23 0.94 -15.72
CA GLU A 137 1.20 -0.32 -16.45
C GLU A 137 1.64 -1.49 -15.56
N HIS A 138 2.76 -1.32 -14.86
CA HIS A 138 3.31 -2.35 -13.99
C HIS A 138 3.17 -1.94 -12.52
N ALA A 139 2.49 -2.80 -11.74
CA ALA A 139 2.34 -2.61 -10.30
C ALA A 139 3.58 -3.06 -9.51
N LYS A 140 3.56 -2.86 -8.18
CA LYS A 140 4.57 -3.38 -7.26
C LYS A 140 4.86 -4.87 -7.53
N PRO A 141 6.12 -5.30 -7.59
CA PRO A 141 7.34 -4.59 -7.19
C PRO A 141 8.01 -3.75 -8.29
N ALA A 142 7.35 -3.50 -9.43
CA ALA A 142 7.90 -2.62 -10.47
C ALA A 142 7.98 -1.16 -9.97
N PRO A 143 8.96 -0.38 -10.45
CA PRO A 143 9.21 0.98 -9.94
C PRO A 143 8.28 2.05 -10.51
N ASP A 144 7.35 1.69 -11.38
CA ASP A 144 6.53 2.60 -12.18
C ASP A 144 5.77 3.61 -11.31
N MET A 145 5.21 3.16 -10.18
CA MET A 145 4.49 4.06 -9.25
C MET A 145 5.43 5.09 -8.63
N VAL A 146 6.65 4.67 -8.24
CA VAL A 146 7.65 5.58 -7.67
C VAL A 146 8.09 6.59 -8.72
N PHE A 147 8.38 6.16 -9.95
CA PHE A 147 8.76 7.08 -11.03
C PHE A 147 7.66 8.10 -11.35
N LYS A 148 6.40 7.65 -11.37
CA LYS A 148 5.26 8.56 -11.57
C LYS A 148 5.16 9.56 -10.43
N ALA A 149 5.22 9.11 -9.17
CA ALA A 149 5.17 9.98 -8.00
C ALA A 149 6.33 10.99 -8.00
N LEU A 150 7.55 10.55 -8.26
CA LEU A 150 8.72 11.43 -8.36
C LEU A 150 8.57 12.50 -9.44
N LYS A 151 8.04 12.13 -10.60
CA LYS A 151 7.77 13.09 -11.69
C LYS A 151 6.78 14.17 -11.25
N GLU A 152 5.70 13.78 -10.56
CA GLU A 152 4.67 14.70 -10.07
C GLU A 152 5.19 15.61 -8.95
N MET A 153 5.95 15.05 -8.01
CA MET A 153 6.59 15.76 -6.90
C MET A 153 7.84 16.57 -7.31
N LYS A 154 8.33 16.40 -8.56
CA LYS A 154 9.60 16.96 -9.07
C LYS A 154 10.78 16.53 -8.19
N GLY A 155 10.75 15.25 -7.76
CA GLY A 155 11.73 14.63 -6.89
C GLY A 155 12.77 13.81 -7.62
N THR A 156 13.79 13.36 -6.87
CA THR A 156 14.85 12.46 -7.33
C THR A 156 14.91 11.22 -6.44
N ALA A 157 15.33 10.08 -6.98
CA ALA A 157 15.33 8.82 -6.25
C ALA A 157 16.28 8.82 -5.05
N ASP A 158 17.45 9.44 -5.18
CA ASP A 158 18.50 9.53 -4.15
C ASP A 158 18.09 10.38 -2.93
N GLU A 159 17.11 11.28 -3.08
CA GLU A 159 16.54 12.08 -1.98
C GLU A 159 15.21 11.49 -1.45
N THR A 160 14.83 10.28 -1.90
CA THR A 160 13.50 9.70 -1.63
C THR A 160 13.58 8.48 -0.73
N LEU A 161 12.67 8.44 0.25
CA LEU A 161 12.37 7.29 1.08
C LEU A 161 11.01 6.71 0.69
N VAL A 162 10.94 5.41 0.45
CA VAL A 162 9.68 4.68 0.30
C VAL A 162 9.37 3.95 1.60
N VAL A 163 8.14 4.08 2.10
CA VAL A 163 7.68 3.47 3.36
C VAL A 163 6.58 2.49 3.05
N GLY A 164 6.74 1.24 3.48
CA GLY A 164 5.76 0.18 3.24
C GLY A 164 5.87 -0.97 4.23
N ASP A 165 4.95 -1.91 4.18
CA ASP A 165 4.88 -3.05 5.11
C ASP A 165 5.16 -4.40 4.44
N MET A 166 5.30 -4.43 3.11
CA MET A 166 5.52 -5.66 2.35
C MET A 166 6.84 -5.64 1.57
N THR A 167 7.35 -6.82 1.24
CA THR A 167 8.53 -6.96 0.37
C THR A 167 8.34 -6.26 -0.97
N PHE A 168 7.12 -6.22 -1.49
CA PHE A 168 6.78 -5.53 -2.73
C PHE A 168 7.08 -4.03 -2.69
N ASP A 169 6.94 -3.38 -1.51
CA ASP A 169 7.26 -1.97 -1.30
C ASP A 169 8.76 -1.74 -1.29
N VAL A 170 9.49 -2.61 -0.56
CA VAL A 170 10.95 -2.55 -0.46
C VAL A 170 11.58 -2.78 -1.83
N ASP A 171 11.11 -3.80 -2.56
CA ASP A 171 11.62 -4.12 -3.90
C ASP A 171 11.30 -2.99 -4.89
N MET A 172 10.10 -2.41 -4.84
CA MET A 172 9.72 -1.25 -5.65
C MET A 172 10.63 -0.05 -5.39
N ALA A 173 10.94 0.21 -4.12
CA ALA A 173 11.87 1.28 -3.72
C ALA A 173 13.26 1.06 -4.33
N HIS A 174 13.81 -0.13 -4.15
CA HIS A 174 15.14 -0.48 -4.64
C HIS A 174 15.21 -0.50 -6.18
N HIS A 175 14.18 -1.01 -6.86
CA HIS A 175 14.11 -0.96 -8.33
C HIS A 175 14.05 0.48 -8.86
N ALA A 176 13.50 1.41 -8.08
CA ALA A 176 13.49 2.83 -8.41
C ALA A 176 14.78 3.58 -8.04
N GLY A 177 15.71 2.92 -7.33
CA GLY A 177 16.94 3.55 -6.81
C GLY A 177 16.69 4.41 -5.56
N CYS A 178 15.57 4.20 -4.89
CA CYS A 178 15.22 4.85 -3.62
C CYS A 178 15.67 4.00 -2.43
N LYS A 179 15.72 4.63 -1.24
CA LYS A 179 15.84 3.92 0.03
C LYS A 179 14.47 3.45 0.51
N ALA A 180 14.45 2.35 1.30
CA ALA A 180 13.25 1.77 1.86
C ALA A 180 13.25 1.83 3.40
N CYS A 181 12.09 2.14 3.96
CA CYS A 181 11.79 1.97 5.38
C CYS A 181 10.59 1.03 5.51
N ALA A 182 10.77 -0.07 6.20
CA ALA A 182 9.71 -1.05 6.41
C ALA A 182 9.04 -0.87 7.78
N VAL A 183 7.72 -1.02 7.85
CA VAL A 183 6.95 -1.02 9.09
C VAL A 183 6.56 -2.46 9.46
N THR A 184 6.67 -2.84 10.74
CA THR A 184 6.42 -4.22 11.20
C THR A 184 5.02 -4.48 11.71
N TYR A 185 4.21 -3.45 11.88
CA TYR A 185 2.83 -3.57 12.36
C TYR A 185 1.82 -3.91 11.25
N GLY A 186 2.27 -3.95 9.98
CA GLY A 186 1.47 -4.34 8.82
C GLY A 186 1.44 -5.85 8.57
N ASN A 187 1.53 -6.26 7.31
CA ASN A 187 1.35 -7.65 6.87
C ASN A 187 2.68 -8.43 6.77
N GLY A 188 3.79 -7.76 6.54
CA GLY A 188 5.11 -8.37 6.40
C GLY A 188 5.77 -8.66 7.75
N THR A 189 6.54 -9.74 7.82
CA THR A 189 7.36 -10.03 9.02
C THR A 189 8.71 -9.31 8.95
N ARG A 190 9.27 -8.95 10.11
CA ARG A 190 10.61 -8.33 10.19
C ARG A 190 11.67 -9.10 9.41
N GLN A 191 11.60 -10.45 9.39
CA GLN A 191 12.54 -11.27 8.63
C GLN A 191 12.40 -11.09 7.11
N GLN A 192 11.17 -11.00 6.61
CA GLN A 192 10.91 -10.75 5.19
C GLN A 192 11.36 -9.35 4.75
N LEU A 193 11.25 -8.38 5.66
CA LEU A 193 11.56 -6.97 5.43
C LEU A 193 13.06 -6.61 5.64
N ALA A 194 13.92 -7.60 5.90
CA ALA A 194 15.32 -7.39 6.29
C ALA A 194 16.20 -6.70 5.22
N SER A 195 15.72 -6.56 3.99
CA SER A 195 16.41 -5.83 2.92
C SER A 195 16.18 -4.31 2.95
N ALA A 196 15.23 -3.82 3.74
CA ALA A 196 15.02 -2.39 3.92
C ALA A 196 16.16 -1.74 4.72
N GLU A 197 16.50 -0.49 4.39
CA GLU A 197 17.55 0.27 5.11
C GLU A 197 17.16 0.57 6.56
N TRP A 198 15.86 0.76 6.81
CA TRP A 198 15.29 0.94 8.15
C TRP A 198 14.07 0.04 8.34
N ILE A 199 13.95 -0.49 9.56
CA ILE A 199 12.75 -1.27 9.98
C ILE A 199 12.27 -0.70 11.31
N ILE A 200 11.06 -0.16 11.32
CA ILE A 200 10.43 0.50 12.46
C ILE A 200 9.22 -0.27 12.97
N ASP A 201 8.95 -0.16 14.26
CA ASP A 201 7.80 -0.77 14.91
C ASP A 201 6.68 0.25 15.18
N ASP A 202 7.01 1.55 15.12
CA ASP A 202 6.08 2.66 15.28
C ASP A 202 6.30 3.70 14.19
N PHE A 203 5.22 4.17 13.58
CA PHE A 203 5.29 5.14 12.48
C PHE A 203 5.94 6.47 12.90
N ALA A 204 5.88 6.85 14.17
CA ALA A 204 6.51 8.06 14.69
C ALA A 204 8.04 8.04 14.60
N GLU A 205 8.67 6.87 14.54
CA GLU A 205 10.12 6.72 14.40
C GLU A 205 10.64 7.33 13.07
N LEU A 206 9.78 7.48 12.07
CA LEU A 206 10.11 8.19 10.82
C LEU A 206 10.64 9.60 11.05
N LEU A 207 10.16 10.30 12.08
CA LEU A 207 10.59 11.66 12.40
C LEU A 207 12.08 11.76 12.73
N GLU A 208 12.71 10.67 13.17
CA GLU A 208 14.16 10.62 13.41
C GLU A 208 14.92 10.17 12.14
N ILE A 209 14.42 9.15 11.45
CA ILE A 209 15.04 8.59 10.25
C ILE A 209 15.22 9.64 9.13
N VAL A 210 14.22 10.47 8.92
CA VAL A 210 14.25 11.45 7.81
C VAL A 210 15.25 12.59 8.02
N LYS A 211 15.79 12.74 9.23
CA LYS A 211 16.84 13.76 9.56
C LYS A 211 18.23 13.33 9.11
N GLU A 212 18.45 12.03 8.87
CA GLU A 212 19.72 11.46 8.38
C GLU A 212 19.86 11.68 6.85
#